data_dd986387e9e951306e7f34fd3af726eb
#
_entry.id   dd986387e9e951306e7f34fd3af726eb
#
_cell.length_a   1.000
_cell.length_b   1.000
_cell.length_c   1.000
_cell.angle_alpha   90.00
_cell.angle_beta   90.00
_cell.angle_gamma   90.00
#
_symmetry.space_group_name_H-M   'P 1'
#
loop_
_entity.id
_entity.type
_entity.pdbx_description
1 polymer ?
#
loop_
_entity_poly.entity_id
_entity_poly.type
_entity_poly.pdbx_seq_one_letter_code
_entity_poly.pdbx_strand_id
1 'polypeptide(L)'
;MKHIKRIAAAVLALCALLALTACGGLQEKVESKLWETAAPILVQGNMGLLYKGVCDENYLKLVNSTQEDCLPYYEENMALQAQAIMAAFEINDVNNNQSDRFVDIMKQVYAKADYTIGAASQVDDSHFLVDVTVTPLNFPAQVYDNLGIGLMTFFNTYGELTDEQLNAMSDEEYIQYEETWATGIHNACRVSVKDGPDTLDPVTIQMAVSKTDDGKWSIDDDSILRFNEALMFYPESFE
;
A
#
# COMPACT_ATOMS: atom_id res chain seq x y z
N MET A 1 -8.65 -5.86 -11.70
CA MET A 1 -7.83 -6.99 -11.22
C MET A 1 -6.44 -7.11 -11.86
N LYS A 2 -6.24 -7.01 -13.19
CA LYS A 2 -4.89 -7.11 -13.80
C LYS A 2 -3.95 -5.96 -13.40
N HIS A 3 -4.46 -4.75 -13.23
CA HIS A 3 -3.67 -3.57 -12.85
C HIS A 3 -3.24 -3.61 -11.37
N ILE A 4 -4.15 -4.00 -10.46
CA ILE A 4 -3.84 -4.16 -9.04
C ILE A 4 -2.72 -5.19 -8.82
N LYS A 5 -2.72 -6.30 -9.57
CA LYS A 5 -1.62 -7.30 -9.52
C LYS A 5 -0.27 -6.76 -10.01
N ARG A 6 -0.26 -5.82 -10.97
CA ARG A 6 0.99 -5.17 -11.44
C ARG A 6 1.53 -4.17 -10.43
N ILE A 7 0.65 -3.45 -9.74
CA ILE A 7 1.00 -2.51 -8.68
C ILE A 7 1.55 -3.27 -7.46
N ALA A 8 0.90 -4.38 -7.09
CA ALA A 8 1.42 -5.28 -6.06
C ALA A 8 2.85 -5.77 -6.37
N ALA A 9 3.15 -6.13 -7.63
CA ALA A 9 4.50 -6.52 -8.04
C ALA A 9 5.53 -5.38 -7.94
N ALA A 10 5.13 -4.11 -8.10
CA ALA A 10 6.02 -2.97 -7.93
C ALA A 10 6.31 -2.67 -6.45
N VAL A 11 5.32 -2.84 -5.55
CA VAL A 11 5.53 -2.77 -4.09
C VAL A 11 6.55 -3.82 -3.64
N LEU A 12 6.51 -5.04 -4.23
CA LEU A 12 7.45 -6.11 -3.95
C LEU A 12 8.90 -5.73 -4.31
N ALA A 13 9.12 -5.10 -5.47
CA ALA A 13 10.45 -4.66 -5.89
C ALA A 13 11.07 -3.63 -4.93
N LEU A 14 10.23 -2.79 -4.31
CA LEU A 14 10.67 -1.79 -3.34
C LEU A 14 11.20 -2.41 -2.04
N CYS A 15 10.56 -3.48 -1.57
CA CYS A 15 10.93 -4.13 -0.31
C CYS A 15 12.22 -4.97 -0.41
N ALA A 16 12.54 -5.51 -1.59
CA ALA A 16 13.78 -6.25 -1.83
C ALA A 16 15.05 -5.39 -1.66
N LEU A 17 14.92 -4.04 -1.77
CA LEU A 17 16.04 -3.12 -1.58
C LEU A 17 16.41 -2.88 -0.11
N LEU A 18 15.53 -3.23 0.84
CA LEU A 18 15.74 -3.09 2.27
C LEU A 18 16.35 -4.36 2.94
N ALA A 19 16.96 -5.23 2.13
CA ALA A 19 17.59 -6.44 2.65
C ALA A 19 18.80 -6.11 3.53
N LEU A 20 18.85 -6.74 4.71
CA LEU A 20 19.91 -6.55 5.69
C LEU A 20 21.25 -7.18 5.26
N THR A 21 22.33 -6.41 5.35
CA THR A 21 23.68 -6.96 5.39
C THR A 21 24.02 -7.37 6.82
N ALA A 22 23.77 -8.62 7.20
CA ALA A 22 24.28 -9.15 8.45
C ALA A 22 25.81 -9.25 8.36
N CYS A 23 26.51 -8.55 9.27
CA CYS A 23 27.96 -8.68 9.40
C CYS A 23 28.32 -10.14 9.69
N GLY A 24 29.13 -10.76 8.80
CA GLY A 24 29.59 -12.11 8.94
C GLY A 24 30.36 -12.34 10.24
N GLY A 25 30.14 -13.51 10.88
CA GLY A 25 31.01 -14.02 11.90
C GLY A 25 30.38 -14.53 13.20
N LEU A 26 29.05 -14.55 13.36
CA LEU A 26 28.40 -15.20 14.51
C LEU A 26 28.02 -16.65 14.17
N GLN A 27 28.29 -17.57 15.09
CA GLN A 27 27.92 -18.99 14.93
C GLN A 27 26.38 -19.11 14.76
N GLU A 28 25.92 -19.97 13.85
CA GLU A 28 24.51 -20.16 13.44
C GLU A 28 23.47 -20.16 14.60
N LYS A 29 23.80 -20.82 15.73
CA LYS A 29 22.90 -20.86 16.90
C LYS A 29 22.74 -19.52 17.64
N VAL A 30 23.73 -18.65 17.58
CA VAL A 30 23.65 -17.30 18.17
C VAL A 30 22.89 -16.39 17.23
N GLU A 31 23.06 -16.56 15.94
CA GLU A 31 22.36 -15.82 14.89
C GLU A 31 20.85 -16.11 14.94
N SER A 32 20.44 -17.37 14.97
CA SER A 32 19.04 -17.78 15.06
C SER A 32 18.33 -17.14 16.27
N LYS A 33 18.97 -17.17 17.45
CA LYS A 33 18.39 -16.58 18.67
C LYS A 33 18.26 -15.05 18.62
N LEU A 34 19.12 -14.39 17.85
CA LEU A 34 19.00 -12.94 17.60
C LEU A 34 17.80 -12.63 16.69
N TRP A 35 17.53 -13.50 15.72
CA TRP A 35 16.45 -13.31 14.77
C TRP A 35 15.05 -13.57 15.33
N GLU A 36 14.90 -14.34 16.42
CA GLU A 36 13.64 -14.39 17.16
C GLU A 36 13.16 -12.98 17.61
N THR A 37 14.13 -12.09 17.90
CA THR A 37 13.83 -10.71 18.31
C THR A 37 13.90 -9.73 17.14
N ALA A 38 14.80 -9.95 16.19
CA ALA A 38 15.03 -9.04 15.07
C ALA A 38 13.94 -9.13 13.98
N ALA A 39 13.36 -10.32 13.74
CA ALA A 39 12.34 -10.49 12.73
C ALA A 39 11.08 -9.64 12.99
N PRO A 40 10.49 -9.57 14.19
CA PRO A 40 9.41 -8.64 14.48
C PRO A 40 9.79 -7.16 14.27
N ILE A 41 11.03 -6.77 14.62
CA ILE A 41 11.54 -5.40 14.41
C ILE A 41 11.62 -5.10 12.90
N LEU A 42 12.11 -6.06 12.11
CA LEU A 42 12.18 -5.93 10.65
C LEU A 42 10.79 -5.76 10.05
N VAL A 43 9.82 -6.59 10.44
CA VAL A 43 8.43 -6.50 9.95
C VAL A 43 7.80 -5.18 10.38
N GLN A 44 7.87 -4.81 11.68
CA GLN A 44 7.32 -3.58 12.20
C GLN A 44 7.88 -2.35 11.47
N GLY A 45 9.20 -2.31 11.29
CA GLY A 45 9.88 -1.18 10.66
C GLY A 45 9.56 -1.05 9.17
N ASN A 46 9.52 -2.17 8.42
CA ASN A 46 9.12 -2.13 7.01
C ASN A 46 7.67 -1.69 6.84
N MET A 47 6.73 -2.23 7.63
CA MET A 47 5.32 -1.83 7.55
C MET A 47 5.14 -0.38 8.00
N GLY A 48 5.84 0.06 9.06
CA GLY A 48 5.86 1.45 9.50
C GLY A 48 6.38 2.41 8.43
N LEU A 49 7.49 2.04 7.79
CA LEU A 49 8.07 2.81 6.69
C LEU A 49 7.10 2.90 5.51
N LEU A 50 6.69 1.76 4.96
CA LEU A 50 5.94 1.71 3.69
C LEU A 50 4.56 2.37 3.79
N TYR A 51 3.87 2.24 4.93
CA TYR A 51 2.49 2.70 5.05
C TYR A 51 2.31 3.96 5.89
N LYS A 52 3.26 4.29 6.77
CA LYS A 52 3.17 5.47 7.66
C LYS A 52 4.33 6.46 7.50
N GLY A 53 5.36 6.13 6.72
CA GLY A 53 6.55 6.95 6.57
C GLY A 53 7.37 7.07 7.86
N VAL A 54 7.26 6.10 8.78
CA VAL A 54 7.89 6.13 10.09
C VAL A 54 8.83 4.92 10.26
N CYS A 55 10.08 5.21 10.62
CA CYS A 55 11.04 4.19 11.00
C CYS A 55 11.45 4.41 12.45
N ASP A 56 11.31 3.38 13.30
CA ASP A 56 11.85 3.45 14.66
C ASP A 56 13.38 3.26 14.68
N GLU A 57 14.01 3.67 15.79
CA GLU A 57 15.47 3.60 15.92
C GLU A 57 16.03 2.16 15.86
N ASN A 58 15.28 1.16 16.32
CA ASN A 58 15.76 -0.23 16.32
C ASN A 58 15.77 -0.77 14.91
N TYR A 59 14.73 -0.44 14.12
CA TYR A 59 14.69 -0.76 12.71
C TYR A 59 15.82 -0.08 11.94
N LEU A 60 16.02 1.23 12.12
CA LEU A 60 17.11 1.96 11.44
C LEU A 60 18.49 1.38 11.77
N LYS A 61 18.73 1.01 13.03
CA LYS A 61 19.96 0.31 13.43
C LYS A 61 20.09 -1.08 12.80
N LEU A 62 18.96 -1.81 12.72
CA LEU A 62 18.93 -3.16 12.15
C LEU A 62 19.28 -3.13 10.66
N VAL A 63 18.69 -2.19 9.89
CA VAL A 63 18.95 -2.05 8.45
C VAL A 63 20.15 -1.17 8.10
N ASN A 64 20.84 -0.63 9.13
CA ASN A 64 21.97 0.30 8.97
C ASN A 64 21.67 1.45 8.03
N SER A 65 20.56 2.15 8.27
CA SER A 65 20.06 3.26 7.45
C SER A 65 19.65 4.46 8.29
N THR A 66 19.21 5.54 7.66
CA THR A 66 18.67 6.74 8.28
C THR A 66 17.21 6.96 7.88
N GLN A 67 16.48 7.79 8.63
CA GLN A 67 15.12 8.17 8.25
C GLN A 67 15.09 8.86 6.87
N GLU A 68 16.08 9.68 6.56
CA GLU A 68 16.19 10.39 5.29
C GLU A 68 16.39 9.42 4.11
N ASP A 69 17.24 8.40 4.27
CA ASP A 69 17.46 7.37 3.24
C ASP A 69 16.22 6.50 3.01
N CYS A 70 15.38 6.34 4.03
CA CYS A 70 14.19 5.51 3.96
C CYS A 70 12.98 6.24 3.34
N LEU A 71 12.88 7.57 3.50
CA LEU A 71 11.72 8.34 3.08
C LEU A 71 11.31 8.17 1.60
N PRO A 72 12.24 8.08 0.62
CA PRO A 72 11.89 7.82 -0.77
C PRO A 72 11.03 6.56 -0.99
N TYR A 73 11.25 5.51 -0.21
CA TYR A 73 10.46 4.26 -0.31
C TYR A 73 8.99 4.45 0.12
N TYR A 74 8.76 5.29 1.14
CA TYR A 74 7.41 5.68 1.52
C TYR A 74 6.70 6.45 0.41
N GLU A 75 7.38 7.46 -0.16
CA GLU A 75 6.82 8.28 -1.24
C GLU A 75 6.47 7.42 -2.48
N GLU A 76 7.37 6.52 -2.86
CA GLU A 76 7.15 5.60 -3.97
C GLU A 76 5.98 4.63 -3.68
N ASN A 77 5.92 4.05 -2.46
CA ASN A 77 4.79 3.20 -2.09
C ASN A 77 3.47 3.97 -2.11
N MET A 78 3.42 5.19 -1.60
CA MET A 78 2.19 6.01 -1.64
C MET A 78 1.75 6.32 -3.07
N ALA A 79 2.69 6.54 -3.99
CA ALA A 79 2.38 6.70 -5.41
C ALA A 79 1.79 5.42 -6.02
N LEU A 80 2.31 4.24 -5.65
CA LEU A 80 1.75 2.95 -6.08
C LEU A 80 0.34 2.72 -5.51
N GLN A 81 0.10 3.05 -4.25
CA GLN A 81 -1.22 2.95 -3.64
C GLN A 81 -2.23 3.94 -4.28
N ALA A 82 -1.77 5.15 -4.66
CA ALA A 82 -2.58 6.09 -5.43
C ALA A 82 -2.95 5.54 -6.82
N GLN A 83 -2.02 4.88 -7.50
CA GLN A 83 -2.31 4.20 -8.77
C GLN A 83 -3.33 3.06 -8.58
N ALA A 84 -3.28 2.33 -7.46
CA ALA A 84 -4.22 1.26 -7.18
C ALA A 84 -5.65 1.80 -7.02
N ILE A 85 -5.86 2.86 -6.24
CA ILE A 85 -7.19 3.46 -6.07
C ILE A 85 -7.69 4.10 -7.37
N MET A 86 -6.82 4.79 -8.13
CA MET A 86 -7.17 5.34 -9.43
C MET A 86 -7.62 4.23 -10.40
N ALA A 87 -6.88 3.12 -10.46
CA ALA A 87 -7.23 1.98 -11.30
C ALA A 87 -8.53 1.29 -10.88
N ALA A 88 -8.86 1.25 -9.57
CA ALA A 88 -10.10 0.69 -9.06
C ALA A 88 -11.33 1.50 -9.50
N PHE A 89 -11.16 2.81 -9.74
CA PHE A 89 -12.21 3.71 -10.22
C PHE A 89 -12.03 4.13 -11.70
N GLU A 90 -11.29 3.33 -12.48
CA GLU A 90 -11.12 3.48 -13.93
C GLU A 90 -10.54 4.85 -14.36
N ILE A 91 -9.72 5.46 -13.51
CA ILE A 91 -8.98 6.67 -13.84
C ILE A 91 -7.70 6.27 -14.58
N ASN A 92 -7.59 6.59 -15.88
CA ASN A 92 -6.52 6.10 -16.73
C ASN A 92 -5.53 7.19 -17.16
N ASP A 93 -6.04 8.34 -17.64
CA ASP A 93 -5.24 9.39 -18.25
C ASP A 93 -5.38 10.70 -17.47
N VAL A 94 -4.57 10.85 -16.41
CA VAL A 94 -4.55 12.09 -15.63
C VAL A 94 -3.16 12.72 -15.63
N ASN A 95 -3.13 14.04 -15.51
CA ASN A 95 -1.87 14.77 -15.36
C ASN A 95 -1.25 14.55 -13.96
N ASN A 96 0.04 14.89 -13.82
CA ASN A 96 0.79 14.71 -12.57
C ASN A 96 0.12 15.38 -11.36
N ASN A 97 -0.49 16.56 -11.54
CA ASN A 97 -1.17 17.26 -10.45
C ASN A 97 -2.39 16.47 -9.91
N GLN A 98 -3.13 15.80 -10.80
CA GLN A 98 -4.20 14.89 -10.37
C GLN A 98 -3.64 13.68 -9.62
N SER A 99 -2.60 13.03 -10.12
CA SER A 99 -1.95 11.91 -9.44
C SER A 99 -1.45 12.29 -8.05
N ASP A 100 -0.80 13.44 -7.88
CA ASP A 100 -0.29 13.93 -6.59
C ASP A 100 -1.42 14.10 -5.57
N ARG A 101 -2.61 14.54 -5.99
CA ARG A 101 -3.78 14.67 -5.12
C ARG A 101 -4.26 13.32 -4.58
N PHE A 102 -4.17 12.23 -5.37
CA PHE A 102 -4.47 10.88 -4.89
C PHE A 102 -3.39 10.35 -3.95
N VAL A 103 -2.11 10.69 -4.19
CA VAL A 103 -1.02 10.39 -3.25
C VAL A 103 -1.30 11.01 -1.88
N ASP A 104 -1.73 12.28 -1.83
CA ASP A 104 -2.08 12.97 -0.57
C ASP A 104 -3.29 12.31 0.13
N ILE A 105 -4.27 11.80 -0.60
CA ILE A 105 -5.37 11.01 -0.03
C ILE A 105 -4.83 9.72 0.58
N MET A 106 -4.01 8.96 -0.15
CA MET A 106 -3.50 7.68 0.35
C MET A 106 -2.62 7.85 1.59
N LYS A 107 -1.81 8.91 1.66
CA LYS A 107 -1.08 9.27 2.88
C LYS A 107 -2.00 9.47 4.08
N GLN A 108 -3.14 10.15 3.91
CA GLN A 108 -4.12 10.35 4.98
C GLN A 108 -4.82 9.06 5.39
N VAL A 109 -5.17 8.21 4.42
CA VAL A 109 -5.81 6.91 4.64
C VAL A 109 -4.86 5.99 5.43
N TYR A 110 -3.65 5.79 4.93
CA TYR A 110 -2.67 4.89 5.55
C TYR A 110 -2.10 5.42 6.88
N ALA A 111 -2.16 6.72 7.15
CA ALA A 111 -1.87 7.24 8.49
C ALA A 111 -2.82 6.67 9.57
N LYS A 112 -3.99 6.14 9.18
CA LYS A 112 -4.97 5.47 10.06
C LYS A 112 -4.83 3.95 10.07
N ALA A 113 -3.89 3.39 9.31
CA ALA A 113 -3.62 1.95 9.32
C ALA A 113 -3.36 1.44 10.74
N ASP A 114 -4.05 0.37 11.12
CA ASP A 114 -3.90 -0.26 12.43
C ASP A 114 -3.50 -1.73 12.26
N TYR A 115 -2.37 -2.09 12.86
CA TYR A 115 -1.84 -3.44 12.86
C TYR A 115 -0.94 -3.66 14.07
N THR A 116 -0.87 -4.91 14.51
CA THR A 116 -0.04 -5.35 15.65
C THR A 116 0.89 -6.46 15.19
N ILE A 117 2.19 -6.29 15.46
CA ILE A 117 3.20 -7.30 15.17
C ILE A 117 3.36 -8.21 16.40
N GLY A 118 3.18 -9.50 16.20
CA GLY A 118 3.37 -10.53 17.20
C GLY A 118 4.83 -10.96 17.36
N ALA A 119 5.03 -12.01 18.14
CA ALA A 119 6.34 -12.64 18.29
C ALA A 119 6.72 -13.47 17.05
N ALA A 120 8.01 -13.63 16.80
CA ALA A 120 8.48 -14.54 15.78
C ALA A 120 8.46 -15.99 16.27
N SER A 121 8.13 -16.90 15.38
CA SER A 121 8.25 -18.34 15.54
C SER A 121 9.30 -18.86 14.57
N GLN A 122 10.33 -19.53 15.09
CA GLN A 122 11.36 -20.13 14.26
C GLN A 122 10.81 -21.36 13.52
N VAL A 123 10.99 -21.41 12.22
CA VAL A 123 10.68 -22.59 11.38
C VAL A 123 11.92 -23.46 11.24
N ASP A 124 13.05 -22.84 10.89
CA ASP A 124 14.39 -23.44 10.80
C ASP A 124 15.47 -22.37 11.02
N ASP A 125 16.75 -22.69 10.79
CA ASP A 125 17.88 -21.79 11.03
C ASP A 125 17.91 -20.57 10.08
N SER A 126 17.09 -20.55 9.04
CA SER A 126 17.03 -19.51 8.02
C SER A 126 15.63 -18.91 7.80
N HIS A 127 14.60 -19.36 8.54
CA HIS A 127 13.23 -18.93 8.35
C HIS A 127 12.51 -18.68 9.67
N PHE A 128 11.82 -17.54 9.75
CA PHE A 128 10.92 -17.16 10.84
C PHE A 128 9.56 -16.79 10.31
N LEU A 129 8.51 -17.05 11.08
CA LEU A 129 7.16 -16.55 10.84
C LEU A 129 6.82 -15.55 11.93
N VAL A 130 6.29 -14.41 11.54
CA VAL A 130 5.80 -13.35 12.42
C VAL A 130 4.31 -13.21 12.22
N ASP A 131 3.51 -13.42 13.26
CA ASP A 131 2.07 -13.18 13.22
C ASP A 131 1.82 -11.68 13.21
N VAL A 132 0.98 -11.23 12.28
CA VAL A 132 0.57 -9.83 12.16
C VAL A 132 -0.95 -9.75 12.15
N THR A 133 -1.51 -9.09 13.14
CA THR A 133 -2.94 -8.79 13.17
C THR A 133 -3.18 -7.43 12.53
N VAL A 134 -3.98 -7.40 11.47
CA VAL A 134 -4.28 -6.22 10.66
C VAL A 134 -5.76 -5.90 10.79
N THR A 135 -6.10 -4.62 10.99
CA THR A 135 -7.45 -4.11 10.87
C THR A 135 -7.64 -3.57 9.45
N PRO A 136 -8.38 -4.28 8.55
CA PRO A 136 -8.48 -3.88 7.16
C PRO A 136 -9.20 -2.54 6.99
N LEU A 137 -8.68 -1.69 6.13
CA LEU A 137 -9.30 -0.44 5.71
C LEU A 137 -10.30 -0.73 4.60
N ASN A 138 -11.57 -0.35 4.79
CA ASN A 138 -12.66 -0.50 3.82
C ASN A 138 -12.85 0.76 2.97
N PHE A 139 -11.76 1.48 2.72
CA PHE A 139 -11.78 2.78 2.06
C PHE A 139 -12.34 2.76 0.64
N PRO A 140 -12.00 1.80 -0.25
CA PRO A 140 -12.57 1.75 -1.61
C PRO A 140 -14.11 1.62 -1.62
N ALA A 141 -14.69 0.80 -0.75
CA ALA A 141 -16.16 0.68 -0.64
C ALA A 141 -16.78 1.97 -0.13
N GLN A 142 -16.17 2.60 0.89
CA GLN A 142 -16.62 3.89 1.42
C GLN A 142 -16.55 5.01 0.35
N VAL A 143 -15.55 5.01 -0.52
CA VAL A 143 -15.47 5.93 -1.68
C VAL A 143 -16.63 5.67 -2.63
N TYR A 144 -16.92 4.39 -2.92
CA TYR A 144 -18.03 4.01 -3.78
C TYR A 144 -19.38 4.53 -3.24
N ASP A 145 -19.63 4.40 -1.94
CA ASP A 145 -20.84 4.93 -1.28
C ASP A 145 -20.97 6.46 -1.41
N ASN A 146 -19.85 7.17 -1.55
CA ASN A 146 -19.79 8.63 -1.68
C ASN A 146 -19.73 9.13 -3.14
N LEU A 147 -19.80 8.24 -4.15
CA LEU A 147 -19.72 8.62 -5.57
C LEU A 147 -20.82 9.61 -5.98
N GLY A 148 -22.04 9.45 -5.47
CA GLY A 148 -23.15 10.34 -5.78
C GLY A 148 -22.86 11.80 -5.38
N ILE A 149 -22.11 12.03 -4.31
CA ILE A 149 -21.67 13.36 -3.87
C ILE A 149 -20.48 13.83 -4.72
N GLY A 150 -19.49 12.98 -4.92
CA GLY A 150 -18.24 13.29 -5.62
C GLY A 150 -18.48 13.61 -7.09
N LEU A 151 -19.32 12.82 -7.77
CA LEU A 151 -19.57 12.90 -9.21
C LEU A 151 -20.69 13.86 -9.61
N MET A 152 -21.27 14.62 -8.68
CA MET A 152 -22.38 15.54 -8.98
C MET A 152 -22.05 16.51 -10.14
N THR A 153 -20.86 17.08 -10.15
CA THR A 153 -20.42 17.99 -11.22
C THR A 153 -20.26 17.24 -12.54
N PHE A 154 -19.71 16.04 -12.51
CA PHE A 154 -19.54 15.21 -13.70
C PHE A 154 -20.88 14.89 -14.35
N PHE A 155 -21.86 14.40 -13.61
CA PHE A 155 -23.19 14.09 -14.13
C PHE A 155 -23.96 15.32 -14.60
N ASN A 156 -23.79 16.47 -13.95
CA ASN A 156 -24.40 17.74 -14.40
C ASN A 156 -23.78 18.22 -15.71
N THR A 157 -22.52 17.90 -16.00
CA THR A 157 -21.81 18.35 -17.21
C THR A 157 -22.06 17.41 -18.39
N TYR A 158 -21.93 16.12 -18.14
CA TYR A 158 -21.91 15.10 -19.19
C TYR A 158 -23.18 14.23 -19.22
N GLY A 159 -23.86 14.07 -18.07
CA GLY A 159 -25.01 13.16 -17.97
C GLY A 159 -24.60 11.71 -18.22
N GLU A 160 -25.48 10.95 -18.83
CA GLU A 160 -25.21 9.60 -19.34
C GLU A 160 -24.86 9.71 -20.82
N LEU A 161 -23.58 9.50 -21.15
CA LEU A 161 -23.11 9.48 -22.53
C LEU A 161 -23.21 8.07 -23.10
N THR A 162 -23.56 7.98 -24.38
CA THR A 162 -23.48 6.73 -25.13
C THR A 162 -22.04 6.52 -25.64
N ASP A 163 -21.70 5.26 -25.97
CA ASP A 163 -20.39 4.94 -26.57
C ASP A 163 -20.16 5.75 -27.88
N GLU A 164 -21.23 6.02 -28.65
CA GLU A 164 -21.13 6.84 -29.86
C GLU A 164 -20.76 8.30 -29.55
N GLN A 165 -21.30 8.86 -28.46
CA GLN A 165 -20.99 10.22 -28.02
C GLN A 165 -19.57 10.32 -27.48
N LEU A 166 -19.12 9.32 -26.69
CA LEU A 166 -17.74 9.24 -26.22
C LEU A 166 -16.74 9.12 -27.37
N ASN A 167 -17.03 8.24 -28.34
CA ASN A 167 -16.17 8.03 -29.51
C ASN A 167 -16.16 9.23 -30.49
N ALA A 168 -17.14 10.14 -30.40
CA ALA A 168 -17.22 11.34 -31.23
C ALA A 168 -16.51 12.57 -30.61
N MET A 169 -16.03 12.45 -29.37
CA MET A 169 -15.26 13.52 -28.70
C MET A 169 -13.94 13.77 -29.42
N SER A 170 -13.52 15.02 -29.47
CA SER A 170 -12.12 15.37 -29.77
C SER A 170 -11.21 14.95 -28.61
N ASP A 171 -9.92 14.86 -28.88
CA ASP A 171 -8.91 14.54 -27.85
C ASP A 171 -8.99 15.51 -26.66
N GLU A 172 -9.21 16.80 -26.92
CA GLU A 172 -9.35 17.82 -25.88
C GLU A 172 -10.61 17.63 -25.03
N GLU A 173 -11.75 17.29 -25.66
CA GLU A 173 -13.01 17.00 -24.96
C GLU A 173 -12.91 15.74 -24.12
N TYR A 174 -12.24 14.70 -24.63
CA TYR A 174 -12.02 13.46 -23.90
C TYR A 174 -11.09 13.66 -22.69
N ILE A 175 -10.00 14.42 -22.84
CA ILE A 175 -9.13 14.78 -21.69
C ILE A 175 -9.94 15.53 -20.63
N GLN A 176 -10.79 16.48 -21.00
CA GLN A 176 -11.62 17.23 -20.04
C GLN A 176 -12.66 16.33 -19.35
N TYR A 177 -13.21 15.36 -20.07
CA TYR A 177 -14.09 14.33 -19.53
C TYR A 177 -13.38 13.50 -18.44
N GLU A 178 -12.20 12.92 -18.76
CA GLU A 178 -11.38 12.15 -17.83
C GLU A 178 -10.94 12.97 -16.60
N GLU A 179 -10.51 14.21 -16.79
CA GLU A 179 -10.14 15.10 -15.68
C GLU A 179 -11.32 15.43 -14.77
N THR A 180 -12.53 15.58 -15.34
CA THR A 180 -13.74 15.84 -14.55
C THR A 180 -14.16 14.58 -13.77
N TRP A 181 -14.06 13.39 -14.40
CA TRP A 181 -14.26 12.10 -13.73
C TRP A 181 -13.29 11.94 -12.56
N ALA A 182 -11.98 12.05 -12.79
CA ALA A 182 -10.94 11.95 -11.77
C ALA A 182 -11.16 12.97 -10.62
N THR A 183 -11.58 14.19 -10.93
CA THR A 183 -11.93 15.21 -9.92
C THR A 183 -13.12 14.77 -9.08
N GLY A 184 -14.13 14.17 -9.68
CA GLY A 184 -15.29 13.62 -8.99
C GLY A 184 -14.90 12.50 -8.02
N ILE A 185 -14.12 11.52 -8.48
CA ILE A 185 -13.61 10.44 -7.63
C ILE A 185 -12.75 11.00 -6.49
N HIS A 186 -11.83 11.94 -6.77
CA HIS A 186 -11.04 12.60 -5.74
C HIS A 186 -11.92 13.29 -4.69
N ASN A 187 -13.03 13.93 -5.08
CA ASN A 187 -13.97 14.53 -4.14
C ASN A 187 -14.67 13.47 -3.27
N ALA A 188 -15.07 12.33 -3.84
CA ALA A 188 -15.61 11.21 -3.08
C ALA A 188 -14.55 10.68 -2.07
N CYS A 189 -13.30 10.52 -2.47
CA CYS A 189 -12.19 10.17 -1.57
C CYS A 189 -12.04 11.17 -0.42
N ARG A 190 -12.11 12.47 -0.71
CA ARG A 190 -12.02 13.53 0.33
C ARG A 190 -13.16 13.47 1.34
N VAL A 191 -14.38 13.15 0.90
CA VAL A 191 -15.52 12.95 1.81
C VAL A 191 -15.26 11.74 2.70
N SER A 192 -14.83 10.64 2.12
CA SER A 192 -14.56 9.39 2.82
C SER A 192 -13.42 9.50 3.86
N VAL A 193 -12.37 10.29 3.57
CA VAL A 193 -11.24 10.48 4.50
C VAL A 193 -11.58 11.39 5.68
N LYS A 194 -12.55 12.29 5.53
CA LYS A 194 -12.85 13.35 6.51
C LYS A 194 -13.12 12.82 7.92
N ASP A 195 -13.88 11.73 8.03
CA ASP A 195 -14.23 11.09 9.30
C ASP A 195 -13.31 9.88 9.61
N GLY A 196 -12.33 9.63 8.75
CA GLY A 196 -11.43 8.47 8.75
C GLY A 196 -11.99 7.32 7.90
N PRO A 197 -11.12 6.43 7.42
CA PRO A 197 -11.57 5.26 6.66
C PRO A 197 -12.33 4.28 7.57
N ASP A 198 -13.41 3.70 7.03
CA ASP A 198 -14.09 2.58 7.66
C ASP A 198 -13.16 1.38 7.75
N THR A 199 -13.41 0.51 8.73
CA THR A 199 -12.59 -0.68 8.97
C THR A 199 -13.45 -1.93 9.03
N LEU A 200 -12.83 -3.08 8.71
CA LEU A 200 -13.43 -4.41 8.86
C LEU A 200 -12.89 -5.11 10.11
N ASP A 201 -13.42 -6.29 10.40
CA ASP A 201 -12.94 -7.11 11.51
C ASP A 201 -11.44 -7.47 11.32
N PRO A 202 -10.64 -7.41 12.39
CA PRO A 202 -9.23 -7.72 12.31
C PRO A 202 -8.96 -9.14 11.81
N VAL A 203 -7.93 -9.29 10.97
CA VAL A 203 -7.45 -10.56 10.45
C VAL A 203 -6.00 -10.78 10.86
N THR A 204 -5.62 -12.03 11.14
CA THR A 204 -4.22 -12.38 11.42
C THR A 204 -3.63 -13.09 10.22
N ILE A 205 -2.49 -12.60 9.75
CA ILE A 205 -1.68 -13.19 8.69
C ILE A 205 -0.30 -13.55 9.24
N GLN A 206 0.40 -14.44 8.55
CA GLN A 206 1.80 -14.76 8.86
C GLN A 206 2.71 -14.13 7.82
N MET A 207 3.72 -13.41 8.28
CA MET A 207 4.78 -12.85 7.45
C MET A 207 6.07 -13.66 7.63
N ALA A 208 6.58 -14.19 6.55
CA ALA A 208 7.83 -14.94 6.54
C ALA A 208 9.01 -13.97 6.43
N VAL A 209 10.02 -14.21 7.27
CA VAL A 209 11.32 -13.54 7.25
C VAL A 209 12.37 -14.59 6.98
N SER A 210 13.06 -14.48 5.86
CA SER A 210 13.98 -15.50 5.38
C SER A 210 15.38 -14.96 5.15
N LYS A 211 16.38 -15.84 5.31
CA LYS A 211 17.76 -15.55 4.95
C LYS A 211 17.97 -15.84 3.47
N THR A 212 18.39 -14.83 2.73
CA THR A 212 18.69 -14.91 1.30
C THR A 212 20.02 -15.61 1.02
N ASP A 213 20.26 -16.02 -0.22
CA ASP A 213 21.50 -16.72 -0.63
C ASP A 213 22.78 -15.91 -0.38
N ASP A 214 22.69 -14.56 -0.38
CA ASP A 214 23.80 -13.65 -0.07
C ASP A 214 23.96 -13.39 1.45
N GLY A 215 23.19 -14.12 2.27
CA GLY A 215 23.28 -14.10 3.72
C GLY A 215 22.55 -12.94 4.42
N LYS A 216 21.76 -12.17 3.67
CA LYS A 216 20.90 -11.11 4.20
C LYS A 216 19.57 -11.69 4.66
N TRP A 217 18.88 -10.94 5.50
CA TRP A 217 17.52 -11.26 5.91
C TRP A 217 16.52 -10.29 5.29
N SER A 218 15.41 -10.82 4.80
CA SER A 218 14.35 -10.05 4.18
C SER A 218 12.98 -10.62 4.54
N ILE A 219 11.95 -9.80 4.41
CA ILE A 219 10.57 -10.26 4.41
C ILE A 219 10.30 -10.84 3.02
N ASP A 220 9.66 -12.02 2.97
CA ASP A 220 9.32 -12.66 1.70
C ASP A 220 8.28 -11.85 0.94
N ASP A 221 8.45 -11.73 -0.36
CA ASP A 221 7.60 -10.93 -1.25
C ASP A 221 6.11 -11.29 -1.13
N ASP A 222 5.78 -12.59 -1.09
CA ASP A 222 4.40 -13.06 -0.90
C ASP A 222 3.81 -12.61 0.44
N SER A 223 4.63 -12.42 1.46
CA SER A 223 4.19 -11.94 2.77
C SER A 223 3.82 -10.47 2.74
N ILE A 224 4.57 -9.66 1.99
CA ILE A 224 4.28 -8.24 1.79
C ILE A 224 3.00 -8.08 0.97
N LEU A 225 2.84 -8.90 -0.07
CA LEU A 225 1.62 -8.91 -0.87
C LEU A 225 0.39 -9.24 -0.01
N ARG A 226 0.45 -10.31 0.81
CA ARG A 226 -0.62 -10.66 1.75
C ARG A 226 -0.91 -9.55 2.75
N PHE A 227 0.11 -8.86 3.25
CA PHE A 227 -0.09 -7.74 4.16
C PHE A 227 -0.82 -6.59 3.44
N ASN A 228 -0.41 -6.23 2.22
CA ASN A 228 -1.06 -5.19 1.44
C ASN A 228 -2.53 -5.51 1.15
N GLU A 229 -2.84 -6.77 0.77
CA GLU A 229 -4.19 -7.25 0.54
C GLU A 229 -5.04 -7.27 1.83
N ALA A 230 -4.42 -7.58 2.98
CA ALA A 230 -5.09 -7.57 4.27
C ALA A 230 -5.33 -6.13 4.78
N LEU A 231 -4.42 -5.19 4.48
CA LEU A 231 -4.50 -3.82 4.99
C LEU A 231 -5.51 -2.95 4.22
N MET A 232 -5.65 -3.16 2.90
CA MET A 232 -6.61 -2.42 2.07
C MET A 232 -7.55 -3.41 1.38
N PHE A 233 -8.81 -3.39 1.80
CA PHE A 233 -9.84 -4.23 1.20
C PHE A 233 -10.36 -3.59 -0.09
N TYR A 234 -10.19 -4.31 -1.21
CA TYR A 234 -10.81 -3.98 -2.49
C TYR A 234 -11.92 -5.01 -2.75
N PRO A 235 -13.20 -4.62 -2.76
CA PRO A 235 -14.28 -5.54 -3.07
C PRO A 235 -14.13 -6.09 -4.51
N GLU A 236 -14.60 -7.34 -4.74
CA GLU A 236 -14.54 -7.96 -6.07
C GLU A 236 -15.42 -7.24 -7.10
N SER A 237 -16.51 -6.66 -6.63
CA SER A 237 -17.39 -5.75 -7.38
C SER A 237 -17.93 -4.67 -6.46
N PHE A 238 -18.26 -3.52 -7.01
CA PHE A 238 -18.96 -2.44 -6.35
C PHE A 238 -20.47 -2.53 -6.66
N GLU A 239 -21.07 -3.74 -6.53
CA GLU A 239 -22.50 -3.96 -6.72
C GLU A 239 -23.32 -3.60 -5.48
#